data_6e7cb28a19d1a41e22e67a857c405485
#
_entry.id   6e7cb28a19d1a41e22e67a857c405485
#
_cell.length_a   1.000
_cell.length_b   1.000
_cell.length_c   1.000
_cell.angle_alpha   90.00
_cell.angle_beta   90.00
_cell.angle_gamma   90.00
#
_symmetry.space_group_name_H-M   'P 1'
#
loop_
_entity.id
_entity.type
_entity.pdbx_description
1 polymer ?
#
loop_
_entity_poly.entity_id
_entity_poly.type
_entity_poly.pdbx_seq_one_letter_code
_entity_poly.pdbx_strand_id
1 'polypeptide(L)'
;ETLRCYYDVAEKENFDRLFGGLDIGKNPTPNASRYFVLSFDFSLVGKYPGDSWQVRFEQYLDTALRNLIDGHRELLSAVADVDGLIALPNAGVKYDAVVPLLKRLGYGLYVIVDEYDNFTNEIVSTAGKAPYKEITHGTGFYRGWFKKFKGTCDRIFMTGVSPVTMDDLTSGFNIATNITQSEEFNAMVGFTADETRRLFEDFRGAGRFADDAEGHLRTVRAWYDSYCFSRPCAGRETLYNCDMALYYLGKLVATGRPPENLIDANIRSDWNKLRAILAA
;
A
#
# COMPACT_ATOMS: atom_id res chain seq x y z
N GLU A 1 -5.08 -3.31 0.65
CA GLU A 1 -6.43 -3.91 0.76
C GLU A 1 -6.91 -3.99 2.21
N THR A 2 -6.12 -4.51 3.17
CA THR A 2 -6.52 -4.63 4.59
C THR A 2 -6.98 -3.30 5.19
N LEU A 3 -6.23 -2.21 4.97
CA LEU A 3 -6.62 -0.88 5.45
C LEU A 3 -7.92 -0.40 4.81
N ARG A 4 -8.11 -0.65 3.50
CA ARG A 4 -9.36 -0.33 2.82
C ARG A 4 -10.53 -1.04 3.51
N CYS A 5 -10.46 -2.35 3.65
CA CYS A 5 -11.53 -3.13 4.28
C CYS A 5 -11.81 -2.71 5.73
N TYR A 6 -10.80 -2.24 6.47
CA TYR A 6 -10.99 -1.82 7.86
C TYR A 6 -11.66 -0.45 7.99
N TYR A 7 -11.28 0.51 7.13
CA TYR A 7 -11.72 1.89 7.26
C TYR A 7 -12.91 2.26 6.39
N ASP A 8 -13.16 1.51 5.29
CA ASP A 8 -14.22 1.83 4.34
C ASP A 8 -15.60 1.53 4.92
N VAL A 9 -16.49 2.51 4.85
CA VAL A 9 -17.89 2.36 5.28
C VAL A 9 -18.64 1.33 4.44
N ALA A 10 -18.28 1.14 3.17
CA ALA A 10 -18.88 0.12 2.31
C ALA A 10 -18.58 -1.32 2.77
N GLU A 11 -17.51 -1.52 3.56
CA GLU A 11 -17.14 -2.82 4.10
C GLU A 11 -17.72 -3.08 5.52
N LYS A 12 -18.54 -2.18 6.03
CA LYS A 12 -19.05 -2.26 7.40
C LYS A 12 -19.79 -3.57 7.71
N GLU A 13 -20.56 -4.07 6.79
CA GLU A 13 -21.29 -5.35 6.96
C GLU A 13 -20.36 -6.57 6.92
N ASN A 14 -19.20 -6.45 6.28
CA ASN A 14 -18.16 -7.48 6.21
C ASN A 14 -17.22 -7.45 7.41
N PHE A 15 -17.28 -6.43 8.27
CA PHE A 15 -16.28 -6.16 9.30
C PHE A 15 -16.05 -7.36 10.23
N ASP A 16 -17.12 -7.93 10.80
CA ASP A 16 -17.01 -9.07 11.71
C ASP A 16 -16.46 -10.32 11.02
N ARG A 17 -16.83 -10.55 9.77
CA ARG A 17 -16.31 -11.67 8.98
C ARG A 17 -14.80 -11.53 8.71
N LEU A 18 -14.32 -10.31 8.45
CA LEU A 18 -12.92 -10.04 8.11
C LEU A 18 -12.05 -9.90 9.35
N PHE A 19 -12.53 -9.24 10.38
CA PHE A 19 -11.71 -8.82 11.51
C PHE A 19 -12.14 -9.42 12.86
N GLY A 20 -13.34 -9.98 12.99
CA GLY A 20 -13.91 -10.44 14.28
C GLY A 20 -13.05 -11.49 15.02
N GLY A 21 -12.28 -12.30 14.29
CA GLY A 21 -11.33 -13.25 14.87
C GLY A 21 -10.00 -12.60 15.33
N LEU A 22 -9.70 -11.40 14.90
CA LEU A 22 -8.46 -10.68 15.15
C LEU A 22 -8.59 -9.75 16.37
N ASP A 23 -7.44 -9.37 16.94
CA ASP A 23 -7.41 -8.45 18.09
C ASP A 23 -8.04 -7.09 17.76
N ILE A 24 -7.70 -6.53 16.57
CA ILE A 24 -8.27 -5.27 16.08
C ILE A 24 -9.80 -5.34 15.85
N GLY A 25 -10.34 -6.52 15.59
CA GLY A 25 -11.79 -6.71 15.43
C GLY A 25 -12.51 -6.81 16.77
N LYS A 26 -11.86 -7.38 17.79
CA LYS A 26 -12.39 -7.43 19.18
C LYS A 26 -12.36 -6.08 19.86
N ASN A 27 -11.36 -5.25 19.52
CA ASN A 27 -11.14 -3.91 20.06
C ASN A 27 -10.99 -2.89 18.93
N PRO A 28 -12.04 -2.63 18.13
CA PRO A 28 -11.92 -1.75 16.97
C PRO A 28 -11.66 -0.30 17.39
N THR A 29 -10.86 0.38 16.60
CA THR A 29 -10.64 1.82 16.79
C THR A 29 -11.93 2.61 16.47
N PRO A 30 -12.10 3.82 17.01
CA PRO A 30 -13.23 4.69 16.67
C PRO A 30 -13.33 5.04 15.18
N ASN A 31 -12.29 4.78 14.41
CA ASN A 31 -12.19 5.09 12.99
C ASN A 31 -12.60 3.92 12.07
N ALA A 32 -12.87 2.73 12.61
CA ALA A 32 -13.31 1.58 11.83
C ALA A 32 -14.60 1.90 11.05
N SER A 33 -14.63 1.60 9.75
CA SER A 33 -15.78 1.84 8.86
C SER A 33 -16.34 3.26 8.88
N ARG A 34 -15.46 4.28 8.95
CA ARG A 34 -15.84 5.70 9.07
C ARG A 34 -15.48 6.56 7.87
N TYR A 35 -14.88 5.99 6.84
CA TYR A 35 -14.39 6.73 5.69
C TYR A 35 -14.95 6.18 4.38
N PHE A 36 -14.98 7.02 3.39
CA PHE A 36 -14.89 6.59 2.00
C PHE A 36 -13.40 6.43 1.69
N VAL A 37 -13.00 5.25 1.26
CA VAL A 37 -11.58 4.95 1.04
C VAL A 37 -11.25 5.01 -0.45
N LEU A 38 -10.50 6.02 -0.86
CA LEU A 38 -9.99 6.17 -2.22
C LEU A 38 -8.60 5.55 -2.29
N SER A 39 -8.49 4.39 -2.93
CA SER A 39 -7.24 3.64 -3.04
C SER A 39 -6.65 3.73 -4.43
N PHE A 40 -5.35 3.98 -4.50
CA PHE A 40 -4.55 3.96 -5.71
C PHE A 40 -3.38 2.98 -5.56
N ASP A 41 -3.08 2.27 -6.63
CA ASP A 41 -1.85 1.49 -6.82
C ASP A 41 -1.17 2.04 -8.07
N PHE A 42 -0.14 2.85 -7.89
CA PHE A 42 0.51 3.53 -9.01
C PHE A 42 1.44 2.63 -9.83
N SER A 43 1.64 1.38 -9.40
CA SER A 43 2.28 0.36 -10.24
C SER A 43 1.43 -0.01 -11.47
N LEU A 44 0.12 0.24 -11.41
CA LEU A 44 -0.83 -0.06 -12.47
C LEU A 44 -0.94 1.05 -13.53
N VAL A 45 -0.27 2.18 -13.35
CA VAL A 45 -0.28 3.29 -14.32
C VAL A 45 0.72 3.00 -15.44
N GLY A 46 0.37 2.09 -16.34
CA GLY A 46 1.20 1.76 -17.50
C GLY A 46 1.09 2.79 -18.62
N LYS A 47 2.13 2.87 -19.49
CA LYS A 47 2.13 3.65 -20.71
C LYS A 47 1.93 2.74 -21.91
N TYR A 48 0.99 3.10 -22.80
CA TYR A 48 0.84 2.46 -24.10
C TYR A 48 1.48 3.33 -25.20
N PRO A 49 1.94 2.72 -26.32
CA PRO A 49 2.50 3.46 -27.44
C PRO A 49 1.54 4.57 -27.92
N GLY A 50 2.04 5.81 -28.01
CA GLY A 50 1.27 6.96 -28.46
C GLY A 50 0.57 7.77 -27.37
N ASP A 51 0.45 7.25 -26.15
CA ASP A 51 -0.17 7.98 -25.03
C ASP A 51 0.84 8.88 -24.31
N SER A 52 0.35 10.01 -23.78
CA SER A 52 1.11 10.81 -22.81
C SER A 52 0.97 10.24 -21.40
N TRP A 53 1.98 10.44 -20.57
CA TRP A 53 1.96 10.05 -19.14
C TRP A 53 0.79 10.68 -18.39
N GLN A 54 0.50 11.96 -18.69
CA GLN A 54 -0.61 12.67 -18.06
C GLN A 54 -1.95 12.04 -18.39
N VAL A 55 -2.21 11.73 -19.66
CA VAL A 55 -3.47 11.12 -20.10
C VAL A 55 -3.69 9.78 -19.40
N ARG A 56 -2.66 8.94 -19.32
CA ARG A 56 -2.75 7.63 -18.66
C ARG A 56 -3.00 7.75 -17.16
N PHE A 57 -2.29 8.65 -16.51
CA PHE A 57 -2.47 8.92 -15.10
C PHE A 57 -3.89 9.42 -14.79
N GLU A 58 -4.40 10.38 -15.56
CA GLU A 58 -5.76 10.90 -15.40
C GLU A 58 -6.84 9.85 -15.66
N GLN A 59 -6.66 8.99 -16.67
CA GLN A 59 -7.57 7.86 -16.94
C GLN A 59 -7.60 6.86 -15.77
N TYR A 60 -6.44 6.58 -15.19
CA TYR A 60 -6.34 5.70 -14.02
C TYR A 60 -7.08 6.30 -12.82
N LEU A 61 -6.85 7.57 -12.52
CA LEU A 61 -7.54 8.28 -11.45
C LEU A 61 -9.05 8.36 -11.68
N ASP A 62 -9.47 8.59 -12.94
CA ASP A 62 -10.89 8.62 -13.30
C ASP A 62 -11.57 7.27 -13.03
N THR A 63 -10.89 6.19 -13.36
CA THR A 63 -11.38 4.83 -13.06
C THR A 63 -11.49 4.58 -11.56
N ALA A 64 -10.48 4.99 -10.78
CA ALA A 64 -10.51 4.84 -9.33
C ALA A 64 -11.66 5.63 -8.68
N LEU A 65 -11.92 6.85 -9.18
CA LEU A 65 -13.04 7.67 -8.69
C LEU A 65 -14.40 7.11 -9.09
N ARG A 66 -14.53 6.58 -10.30
CA ARG A 66 -15.76 5.86 -10.72
C ARG A 66 -16.03 4.68 -9.80
N ASN A 67 -15.01 3.89 -9.51
CA ASN A 67 -15.14 2.74 -8.61
C ASN A 67 -15.50 3.17 -7.18
N LEU A 68 -14.93 4.27 -6.67
CA LEU A 68 -15.34 4.84 -5.39
C LEU A 68 -16.82 5.24 -5.39
N ILE A 69 -17.26 5.98 -6.41
CA ILE A 69 -18.65 6.47 -6.52
C ILE A 69 -19.62 5.29 -6.62
N ASP A 70 -19.31 4.33 -7.48
CA ASP A 70 -20.19 3.16 -7.69
C ASP A 70 -20.22 2.22 -6.48
N GLY A 71 -19.07 2.00 -5.84
CA GLY A 71 -18.97 1.19 -4.62
C GLY A 71 -19.73 1.77 -3.42
N HIS A 72 -20.01 3.08 -3.43
CA HIS A 72 -20.78 3.76 -2.39
C HIS A 72 -22.11 4.30 -2.91
N ARG A 73 -22.63 3.71 -3.97
CA ARG A 73 -23.86 4.15 -4.68
C ARG A 73 -25.04 4.32 -3.74
N GLU A 74 -25.26 3.39 -2.84
CA GLU A 74 -26.37 3.41 -1.90
C GLU A 74 -26.34 4.65 -0.99
N LEU A 75 -25.17 4.96 -0.42
CA LEU A 75 -25.00 6.12 0.45
C LEU A 75 -25.09 7.44 -0.35
N LEU A 76 -24.45 7.49 -1.52
CA LEU A 76 -24.41 8.70 -2.34
C LEU A 76 -25.76 9.04 -2.94
N SER A 77 -26.61 8.07 -3.27
CA SER A 77 -27.96 8.29 -3.83
C SER A 77 -28.89 9.06 -2.88
N ALA A 78 -28.59 9.08 -1.57
CA ALA A 78 -29.33 9.89 -0.62
C ALA A 78 -29.11 11.41 -0.78
N VAL A 79 -28.04 11.85 -1.46
CA VAL A 79 -27.62 13.25 -1.53
C VAL A 79 -27.30 13.76 -2.94
N ALA A 80 -27.22 12.86 -3.95
CA ALA A 80 -26.84 13.22 -5.32
C ALA A 80 -27.36 12.20 -6.34
N ASP A 81 -27.38 12.61 -7.62
CA ASP A 81 -27.51 11.72 -8.77
C ASP A 81 -26.17 11.01 -9.03
N VAL A 82 -26.09 9.74 -8.71
CA VAL A 82 -24.86 8.94 -8.79
C VAL A 82 -24.43 8.73 -10.26
N ASP A 83 -25.36 8.50 -11.16
CA ASP A 83 -25.05 8.30 -12.58
C ASP A 83 -24.54 9.60 -13.19
N GLY A 84 -25.10 10.74 -12.79
CA GLY A 84 -24.59 12.07 -13.13
C GLY A 84 -23.17 12.31 -12.61
N LEU A 85 -22.84 11.88 -11.38
CA LEU A 85 -21.48 11.96 -10.84
C LEU A 85 -20.48 11.10 -11.65
N ILE A 86 -20.85 9.88 -11.99
CA ILE A 86 -20.03 8.96 -12.81
C ILE A 86 -19.80 9.54 -14.23
N ALA A 87 -20.78 10.21 -14.79
CA ALA A 87 -20.72 10.81 -16.12
C ALA A 87 -19.88 12.10 -16.20
N LEU A 88 -19.46 12.67 -15.08
CA LEU A 88 -18.60 13.87 -15.08
C LEU A 88 -17.32 13.65 -15.92
N PRO A 89 -16.76 14.70 -16.54
CA PRO A 89 -15.86 14.56 -17.68
C PRO A 89 -14.45 14.00 -17.33
N ASN A 90 -13.98 14.16 -16.09
CA ASN A 90 -12.65 13.72 -15.68
C ASN A 90 -12.51 13.53 -14.18
N ALA A 91 -11.41 12.94 -13.76
CA ALA A 91 -11.09 12.64 -12.36
C ALA A 91 -11.17 13.89 -11.45
N GLY A 92 -10.60 15.02 -11.90
CA GLY A 92 -10.58 16.25 -11.12
C GLY A 92 -11.98 16.77 -10.80
N VAL A 93 -12.86 16.79 -11.79
CA VAL A 93 -14.25 17.25 -11.63
C VAL A 93 -15.06 16.28 -10.77
N LYS A 94 -14.88 14.95 -10.95
CA LYS A 94 -15.51 13.94 -10.08
C LYS A 94 -15.10 14.12 -8.63
N TYR A 95 -13.79 14.27 -8.38
CA TYR A 95 -13.26 14.46 -7.04
C TYR A 95 -13.85 15.69 -6.35
N ASP A 96 -13.87 16.85 -7.07
CA ASP A 96 -14.41 18.10 -6.54
C ASP A 96 -15.92 18.04 -6.28
N ALA A 97 -16.65 17.25 -7.06
CA ALA A 97 -18.08 17.04 -6.85
C ALA A 97 -18.38 16.09 -5.66
N VAL A 98 -17.60 15.02 -5.50
CA VAL A 98 -17.86 13.97 -4.50
C VAL A 98 -17.46 14.40 -3.09
N VAL A 99 -16.27 15.01 -2.91
CA VAL A 99 -15.74 15.31 -1.57
C VAL A 99 -16.70 16.13 -0.67
N PRO A 100 -17.38 17.17 -1.17
CA PRO A 100 -18.37 17.87 -0.36
C PRO A 100 -19.57 17.02 0.06
N LEU A 101 -19.94 16.02 -0.76
CA LEU A 101 -21.05 15.11 -0.46
C LEU A 101 -20.71 14.18 0.72
N LEU A 102 -19.45 13.73 0.81
CA LEU A 102 -18.99 12.90 1.92
C LEU A 102 -19.21 13.62 3.25
N LYS A 103 -18.83 14.89 3.34
CA LYS A 103 -19.04 15.74 4.53
C LYS A 103 -20.52 15.89 4.86
N ARG A 104 -21.38 16.04 3.86
CA ARG A 104 -22.85 16.10 4.06
C ARG A 104 -23.42 14.79 4.62
N LEU A 105 -22.83 13.67 4.25
CA LEU A 105 -23.18 12.34 4.76
C LEU A 105 -22.57 12.04 6.13
N GLY A 106 -21.67 12.91 6.65
CA GLY A 106 -20.99 12.73 7.93
C GLY A 106 -19.79 11.76 7.87
N TYR A 107 -19.25 11.53 6.69
CA TYR A 107 -18.06 10.68 6.48
C TYR A 107 -16.82 11.48 6.09
N GLY A 108 -15.67 10.95 6.44
CA GLY A 108 -14.36 11.44 5.98
C GLY A 108 -13.91 10.78 4.69
N LEU A 109 -12.90 11.40 4.06
CA LEU A 109 -12.15 10.79 2.96
C LEU A 109 -10.80 10.28 3.45
N TYR A 110 -10.54 8.99 3.26
CA TYR A 110 -9.22 8.40 3.48
C TYR A 110 -8.59 8.05 2.13
N VAL A 111 -7.44 8.61 1.83
CA VAL A 111 -6.69 8.33 0.60
C VAL A 111 -5.57 7.35 0.92
N ILE A 112 -5.53 6.23 0.19
CA ILE A 112 -4.46 5.24 0.26
C ILE A 112 -3.72 5.24 -1.08
N VAL A 113 -2.41 5.43 -1.06
CA VAL A 113 -1.58 5.40 -2.26
C VAL A 113 -0.50 4.34 -2.07
N ASP A 114 -0.61 3.26 -2.82
CA ASP A 114 0.42 2.23 -2.88
C ASP A 114 1.36 2.49 -4.05
N GLU A 115 2.64 2.16 -3.88
CA GLU A 115 3.68 2.34 -4.91
C GLU A 115 3.74 3.79 -5.45
N TYR A 116 3.63 4.81 -4.57
CA TYR A 116 3.54 6.22 -4.98
C TYR A 116 4.70 6.65 -5.89
N ASP A 117 5.85 6.04 -5.78
CA ASP A 117 7.05 6.36 -6.57
C ASP A 117 7.20 5.51 -7.85
N ASN A 118 6.43 4.44 -8.02
CA ASN A 118 6.58 3.52 -9.15
C ASN A 118 6.36 4.24 -10.49
N PHE A 119 5.25 4.98 -10.61
CA PHE A 119 4.93 5.75 -11.81
C PHE A 119 6.04 6.75 -12.18
N THR A 120 6.57 7.46 -11.21
CA THR A 120 7.64 8.45 -11.43
C THR A 120 8.97 7.79 -11.73
N ASN A 121 9.30 6.67 -11.07
CA ASN A 121 10.50 5.87 -11.34
C ASN A 121 10.49 5.27 -12.76
N GLU A 122 9.32 4.85 -13.25
CA GLU A 122 9.18 4.40 -14.64
C GLU A 122 9.49 5.53 -15.63
N ILE A 123 9.02 6.75 -15.37
CA ILE A 123 9.31 7.90 -16.21
C ILE A 123 10.82 8.23 -16.21
N VAL A 124 11.46 8.23 -15.03
CA VAL A 124 12.92 8.45 -14.94
C VAL A 124 13.68 7.40 -15.75
N SER A 125 13.31 6.13 -15.60
CA SER A 125 14.02 5.01 -16.24
C SER A 125 13.83 4.96 -17.77
N THR A 126 12.68 5.40 -18.28
CA THR A 126 12.31 5.28 -19.72
C THR A 126 12.47 6.59 -20.50
N ALA A 127 12.24 7.74 -19.86
CA ALA A 127 12.22 9.05 -20.50
C ALA A 127 13.24 10.05 -19.92
N GLY A 128 13.86 9.72 -18.80
CA GLY A 128 14.91 10.53 -18.15
C GLY A 128 14.37 11.61 -17.21
N LYS A 129 15.29 12.42 -16.69
CA LYS A 129 15.02 13.42 -15.63
C LYS A 129 14.14 14.61 -16.09
N ALA A 130 14.21 15.02 -17.34
CA ALA A 130 13.48 16.21 -17.78
C ALA A 130 11.94 16.01 -17.74
N PRO A 131 11.36 14.93 -18.32
CA PRO A 131 9.95 14.61 -18.15
C PRO A 131 9.54 14.36 -16.70
N TYR A 132 10.39 13.73 -15.89
CA TYR A 132 10.13 13.55 -14.46
C TYR A 132 9.93 14.89 -13.74
N LYS A 133 10.84 15.86 -13.96
CA LYS A 133 10.72 17.21 -13.36
C LYS A 133 9.48 17.94 -13.81
N GLU A 134 9.08 17.79 -15.06
CA GLU A 134 7.88 18.41 -15.60
C GLU A 134 6.61 17.97 -14.83
N ILE A 135 6.52 16.72 -14.43
CA ILE A 135 5.34 16.19 -13.75
C ILE A 135 5.36 16.40 -12.22
N THR A 136 6.56 16.42 -11.62
CA THR A 136 6.73 16.49 -10.14
C THR A 136 6.97 17.90 -9.62
N HIS A 137 7.44 18.83 -10.46
CA HIS A 137 7.78 20.20 -10.04
C HIS A 137 6.75 21.22 -10.52
N GLY A 138 6.73 22.39 -9.92
CA GLY A 138 5.92 23.54 -10.34
C GLY A 138 4.43 23.23 -10.41
N THR A 139 3.87 23.28 -11.61
CA THR A 139 2.47 23.02 -11.95
C THR A 139 2.23 21.59 -12.47
N GLY A 140 3.22 20.69 -12.32
CA GLY A 140 3.13 19.33 -12.79
C GLY A 140 1.87 18.60 -12.28
N PHE A 141 1.24 17.82 -13.16
CA PHE A 141 -0.05 17.19 -12.89
C PHE A 141 0.00 16.22 -11.70
N TYR A 142 1.10 15.48 -11.55
CA TYR A 142 1.30 14.54 -10.44
C TYR A 142 1.29 15.28 -9.10
N ARG A 143 2.11 16.31 -8.96
CA ARG A 143 2.14 17.18 -7.79
C ARG A 143 0.80 17.87 -7.53
N GLY A 144 0.07 18.23 -8.57
CA GLY A 144 -1.25 18.86 -8.49
C GLY A 144 -2.26 18.02 -7.70
N TRP A 145 -2.25 16.70 -7.91
CA TRP A 145 -3.13 15.78 -7.21
C TRP A 145 -2.80 15.66 -5.72
N PHE A 146 -1.51 15.58 -5.35
CA PHE A 146 -1.13 15.57 -3.93
C PHE A 146 -1.51 16.86 -3.22
N LYS A 147 -1.38 18.02 -3.90
CA LYS A 147 -1.88 19.29 -3.35
C LYS A 147 -3.40 19.28 -3.15
N LYS A 148 -4.15 18.66 -4.06
CA LYS A 148 -5.60 18.52 -3.95
C LYS A 148 -5.97 17.68 -2.73
N PHE A 149 -5.31 16.54 -2.50
CA PHE A 149 -5.51 15.72 -1.32
C PHE A 149 -5.25 16.49 -0.02
N LYS A 150 -4.17 17.29 0.02
CA LYS A 150 -3.80 18.09 1.20
C LYS A 150 -4.93 18.92 1.79
N GLY A 151 -5.79 19.49 0.97
CA GLY A 151 -6.86 20.38 1.42
C GLY A 151 -8.19 19.68 1.70
N THR A 152 -8.32 18.40 1.38
CA THR A 152 -9.63 17.76 1.23
C THR A 152 -9.77 16.39 1.87
N CYS A 153 -8.71 15.60 2.00
CA CYS A 153 -8.78 14.32 2.70
C CYS A 153 -8.56 14.49 4.20
N ASP A 154 -9.18 13.63 5.00
CA ASP A 154 -9.03 13.60 6.46
C ASP A 154 -7.84 12.73 6.86
N ARG A 155 -7.52 11.73 6.06
CA ARG A 155 -6.39 10.81 6.25
C ARG A 155 -5.73 10.50 4.92
N ILE A 156 -4.41 10.31 4.97
CA ILE A 156 -3.64 9.78 3.85
C ILE A 156 -2.61 8.78 4.36
N PHE A 157 -2.51 7.63 3.70
CA PHE A 157 -1.46 6.64 3.93
C PHE A 157 -0.81 6.31 2.61
N MET A 158 0.52 6.33 2.58
CA MET A 158 1.28 6.15 1.34
C MET A 158 2.40 5.15 1.57
N THR A 159 2.57 4.24 0.62
CA THR A 159 3.68 3.28 0.57
C THR A 159 4.45 3.44 -0.73
N GLY A 160 5.74 3.13 -0.69
CA GLY A 160 6.64 3.18 -1.85
C GLY A 160 8.05 2.74 -1.47
N VAL A 161 8.90 2.58 -2.46
CA VAL A 161 10.27 2.07 -2.29
C VAL A 161 11.29 3.19 -2.15
N SER A 162 11.11 4.31 -2.87
CA SER A 162 12.08 5.40 -2.93
C SER A 162 11.55 6.70 -2.33
N PRO A 163 12.25 7.30 -1.36
CA PRO A 163 11.88 8.60 -0.81
C PRO A 163 12.14 9.78 -1.77
N VAL A 164 12.89 9.58 -2.85
CA VAL A 164 13.32 10.66 -3.77
C VAL A 164 12.13 11.44 -4.33
N THR A 165 11.08 10.74 -4.75
CA THR A 165 9.86 11.40 -5.26
C THR A 165 9.15 12.21 -4.19
N MET A 166 9.22 11.78 -2.93
CA MET A 166 8.61 12.51 -1.82
C MET A 166 9.30 13.85 -1.57
N ASP A 167 10.63 13.90 -1.63
CA ASP A 167 11.38 15.14 -1.44
C ASP A 167 11.02 16.17 -2.52
N ASP A 168 10.86 15.74 -3.76
CA ASP A 168 10.43 16.60 -4.88
C ASP A 168 8.96 17.05 -4.76
N LEU A 169 8.10 16.21 -4.21
CA LEU A 169 6.70 16.54 -3.93
C LEU A 169 6.56 17.43 -2.69
N THR A 170 7.45 17.26 -1.69
CA THR A 170 7.30 17.87 -0.35
C THR A 170 7.61 19.36 -0.29
N SER A 171 8.23 19.98 -1.28
CA SER A 171 8.33 21.46 -1.33
C SER A 171 6.97 22.18 -1.36
N GLY A 172 5.91 21.53 -0.88
CA GLY A 172 4.52 22.00 -0.75
C GLY A 172 3.55 20.98 -0.15
N PHE A 173 4.03 19.78 0.21
CA PHE A 173 3.23 18.66 0.73
C PHE A 173 3.60 18.34 2.19
N ASN A 174 3.34 19.27 3.11
CA ASN A 174 3.66 19.12 4.55
C ASN A 174 2.56 18.41 5.34
N ILE A 175 1.90 17.38 4.77
CA ILE A 175 0.78 16.71 5.44
C ILE A 175 1.08 15.26 5.82
N ALA A 176 2.11 14.66 5.25
CA ALA A 176 2.52 13.30 5.58
C ALA A 176 3.76 13.31 6.49
N THR A 177 3.70 12.52 7.54
CA THR A 177 4.86 12.20 8.39
C THR A 177 5.52 10.93 7.87
N ASN A 178 6.82 10.97 7.59
CA ASN A 178 7.55 9.76 7.23
C ASN A 178 7.76 8.90 8.49
N ILE A 179 7.10 7.76 8.53
CA ILE A 179 7.15 6.80 9.65
C ILE A 179 8.08 5.62 9.40
N THR A 180 8.76 5.57 8.25
CA THR A 180 9.56 4.42 7.81
C THR A 180 10.64 4.02 8.83
N GLN A 181 11.23 5.00 9.53
CA GLN A 181 12.29 4.77 10.50
C GLN A 181 11.86 5.05 11.95
N SER A 182 10.56 5.24 12.19
CA SER A 182 10.05 5.48 13.55
C SER A 182 10.09 4.21 14.39
N GLU A 183 10.54 4.31 15.64
CA GLU A 183 10.70 3.18 16.55
C GLU A 183 9.38 2.45 16.79
N GLU A 184 8.29 3.19 16.95
CA GLU A 184 6.94 2.65 17.17
C GLU A 184 6.40 1.81 16.00
N PHE A 185 6.95 2.00 14.78
CA PHE A 185 6.55 1.27 13.58
C PHE A 185 7.58 0.24 13.11
N ASN A 186 8.63 -0.01 13.92
CA ASN A 186 9.69 -0.96 13.54
C ASN A 186 9.15 -2.35 13.20
N ALA A 187 8.15 -2.82 13.95
CA ALA A 187 7.53 -4.13 13.76
C ALA A 187 6.24 -4.10 12.90
N MET A 188 5.97 -3.00 12.20
CA MET A 188 4.76 -2.89 11.35
C MET A 188 4.82 -3.80 10.13
N VAL A 189 6.01 -4.05 9.59
CA VAL A 189 6.25 -4.88 8.41
C VAL A 189 7.32 -5.93 8.75
N GLY A 190 7.04 -7.20 8.47
CA GLY A 190 7.89 -8.31 8.87
C GLY A 190 7.29 -9.10 10.03
N PHE A 191 7.90 -10.24 10.35
CA PHE A 191 7.51 -11.07 11.51
C PHE A 191 8.53 -10.94 12.63
N THR A 192 8.04 -10.82 13.85
CA THR A 192 8.87 -11.01 15.05
C THR A 192 9.29 -12.47 15.21
N ALA A 193 10.28 -12.72 16.06
CA ALA A 193 10.72 -14.08 16.35
C ALA A 193 9.58 -14.95 16.93
N ASP A 194 8.74 -14.35 17.80
CA ASP A 194 7.62 -15.06 18.41
C ASP A 194 6.50 -15.35 17.40
N GLU A 195 6.18 -14.43 16.53
CA GLU A 195 5.20 -14.65 15.46
C GLU A 195 5.66 -15.72 14.49
N THR A 196 6.94 -15.68 14.07
CA THR A 196 7.53 -16.71 13.21
C THR A 196 7.47 -18.08 13.88
N ARG A 197 7.84 -18.18 15.17
CA ARG A 197 7.76 -19.42 15.93
C ARG A 197 6.32 -19.96 15.98
N ARG A 198 5.34 -19.12 16.39
CA ARG A 198 3.93 -19.53 16.46
C ARG A 198 3.43 -20.01 15.13
N LEU A 199 3.76 -19.31 14.05
CA LEU A 199 3.36 -19.70 12.70
C LEU A 199 3.81 -21.11 12.34
N PHE A 200 5.08 -21.48 12.63
CA PHE A 200 5.60 -22.82 12.36
C PHE A 200 4.98 -23.86 13.29
N GLU A 201 4.79 -23.56 14.57
CA GLU A 201 4.16 -24.44 15.55
C GLU A 201 2.69 -24.74 15.20
N ASP A 202 1.94 -23.74 14.78
CA ASP A 202 0.53 -23.88 14.38
C ASP A 202 0.37 -24.79 13.15
N PHE A 203 1.22 -24.59 12.12
CA PHE A 203 1.19 -25.46 10.94
C PHE A 203 1.64 -26.89 11.26
N ARG A 204 2.62 -27.08 12.12
CA ARG A 204 3.02 -28.39 12.61
C ARG A 204 1.90 -29.04 13.43
N GLY A 205 1.30 -28.31 14.38
CA GLY A 205 0.17 -28.77 15.19
C GLY A 205 -1.04 -29.18 14.36
N ALA A 206 -1.25 -28.50 13.22
CA ALA A 206 -2.27 -28.87 12.24
C ALA A 206 -1.87 -30.06 11.33
N GLY A 207 -0.72 -30.71 11.57
CA GLY A 207 -0.25 -31.87 10.82
C GLY A 207 0.20 -31.55 9.39
N ARG A 208 0.58 -30.31 9.10
CA ARG A 208 0.98 -29.88 7.75
C ARG A 208 2.41 -30.31 7.39
N PHE A 209 3.26 -30.58 8.36
CA PHE A 209 4.58 -31.20 8.22
C PHE A 209 4.92 -31.94 9.53
N ALA A 210 5.83 -32.93 9.41
CA ALA A 210 6.13 -33.87 10.50
C ALA A 210 7.41 -33.52 11.28
N ASP A 211 8.35 -32.81 10.65
CA ASP A 211 9.66 -32.53 11.21
C ASP A 211 9.59 -31.58 12.41
N ASP A 212 10.69 -31.54 13.18
CA ASP A 212 10.81 -30.62 14.29
C ASP A 212 10.82 -29.14 13.83
N ALA A 213 9.89 -28.35 14.34
CA ALA A 213 9.76 -26.93 14.02
C ALA A 213 11.05 -26.14 14.33
N GLU A 214 11.76 -26.47 15.40
CA GLU A 214 13.02 -25.81 15.79
C GLU A 214 14.14 -25.98 14.76
N GLY A 215 14.21 -27.13 14.08
CA GLY A 215 15.16 -27.35 12.99
C GLY A 215 14.93 -26.37 11.83
N HIS A 216 13.67 -26.20 11.46
CA HIS A 216 13.27 -25.25 10.41
C HIS A 216 13.47 -23.81 10.86
N LEU A 217 13.11 -23.46 12.10
CA LEU A 217 13.29 -22.11 12.64
C LEU A 217 14.76 -21.68 12.67
N ARG A 218 15.69 -22.58 12.97
CA ARG A 218 17.14 -22.27 12.87
C ARG A 218 17.55 -21.87 11.45
N THR A 219 17.04 -22.57 10.45
CA THR A 219 17.32 -22.23 9.04
C THR A 219 16.69 -20.89 8.66
N VAL A 220 15.42 -20.69 8.99
CA VAL A 220 14.68 -19.45 8.73
C VAL A 220 15.35 -18.26 9.41
N ARG A 221 15.82 -18.42 10.66
CA ARG A 221 16.57 -17.41 11.39
C ARG A 221 17.89 -17.05 10.68
N ALA A 222 18.65 -18.05 10.26
CA ALA A 222 19.95 -17.83 9.66
C ALA A 222 19.85 -17.09 8.30
N TRP A 223 18.73 -17.22 7.59
CA TRP A 223 18.56 -16.69 6.23
C TRP A 223 17.65 -15.45 6.13
N TYR A 224 16.67 -15.30 7.01
CA TYR A 224 15.58 -14.34 6.84
C TYR A 224 15.42 -13.36 8.00
N ASP A 225 16.14 -13.53 9.11
CA ASP A 225 16.22 -12.60 10.24
C ASP A 225 17.17 -11.43 9.91
N SER A 226 17.20 -10.46 10.80
CA SER A 226 18.09 -9.28 10.82
C SER A 226 17.56 -8.06 10.06
N TYR A 227 16.29 -8.02 9.67
CA TYR A 227 15.68 -6.78 9.23
C TYR A 227 15.42 -5.86 10.43
N CYS A 228 15.74 -4.59 10.26
CA CYS A 228 15.47 -3.56 11.26
C CYS A 228 15.27 -2.23 10.54
N PHE A 229 14.11 -1.62 10.72
CA PHE A 229 13.74 -0.38 10.04
C PHE A 229 14.12 0.86 10.86
N SER A 230 14.17 0.75 12.18
CA SER A 230 14.49 1.85 13.09
C SER A 230 15.86 1.71 13.71
N ARG A 231 16.72 2.75 13.59
CA ARG A 231 18.05 2.75 14.21
C ARG A 231 18.05 2.48 15.72
N PRO A 232 17.14 3.05 16.53
CA PRO A 232 17.03 2.75 17.94
C PRO A 232 16.77 1.27 18.26
N CYS A 233 16.12 0.53 17.36
CA CYS A 233 15.81 -0.90 17.51
C CYS A 233 16.96 -1.81 17.05
N ALA A 234 17.98 -1.28 16.39
CA ALA A 234 19.09 -2.06 15.83
C ALA A 234 19.80 -2.89 16.91
N GLY A 235 19.93 -4.19 16.66
CA GLY A 235 20.55 -5.14 17.58
C GLY A 235 19.69 -5.54 18.79
N ARG A 236 18.48 -4.99 18.93
CA ARG A 236 17.52 -5.34 20.00
C ARG A 236 16.29 -6.05 19.47
N GLU A 237 15.72 -5.52 18.39
CA GLU A 237 14.47 -5.98 17.79
C GLU A 237 14.66 -6.20 16.29
N THR A 238 15.06 -7.40 15.92
CA THR A 238 15.15 -7.80 14.51
C THR A 238 13.88 -8.51 14.07
N LEU A 239 13.60 -8.41 12.77
CA LEU A 239 12.42 -8.96 12.13
C LEU A 239 12.82 -9.92 11.03
N TYR A 240 11.97 -10.90 10.81
CA TYR A 240 12.08 -11.82 9.68
C TYR A 240 11.41 -11.21 8.46
N ASN A 241 12.01 -11.41 7.30
CA ASN A 241 11.34 -11.13 6.04
C ASN A 241 10.13 -12.07 5.91
N CYS A 242 8.91 -11.50 5.94
CA CYS A 242 7.67 -12.26 5.95
C CYS A 242 7.49 -13.07 4.65
N ASP A 243 7.81 -12.51 3.49
CA ASP A 243 7.66 -13.21 2.21
C ASP A 243 8.56 -14.43 2.14
N MET A 244 9.80 -14.30 2.62
CA MET A 244 10.76 -15.40 2.65
C MET A 244 10.37 -16.48 3.66
N ALA A 245 9.87 -16.08 4.85
CA ALA A 245 9.39 -17.02 5.86
C ALA A 245 8.17 -17.80 5.34
N LEU A 246 7.22 -17.12 4.70
CA LEU A 246 6.04 -17.73 4.08
C LEU A 246 6.39 -18.60 2.87
N TYR A 247 7.36 -18.19 2.04
CA TYR A 247 7.88 -19.03 0.95
C TYR A 247 8.44 -20.35 1.47
N TYR A 248 9.30 -20.28 2.50
CA TYR A 248 9.88 -21.48 3.13
C TYR A 248 8.78 -22.39 3.68
N LEU A 249 7.87 -21.86 4.47
CA LEU A 249 6.77 -22.61 5.08
C LEU A 249 5.84 -23.19 4.01
N GLY A 250 5.50 -22.43 2.98
CA GLY A 250 4.68 -22.89 1.87
C GLY A 250 5.28 -24.09 1.13
N LYS A 251 6.60 -24.06 0.88
CA LYS A 251 7.31 -25.20 0.28
C LYS A 251 7.32 -26.42 1.21
N LEU A 252 7.62 -26.21 2.48
CA LEU A 252 7.61 -27.26 3.50
C LEU A 252 6.24 -27.95 3.59
N VAL A 253 5.16 -27.17 3.63
CA VAL A 253 3.79 -27.69 3.68
C VAL A 253 3.41 -28.44 2.40
N ALA A 254 3.81 -27.93 1.23
CA ALA A 254 3.44 -28.51 -0.05
C ALA A 254 4.20 -29.81 -0.37
N THR A 255 5.46 -29.94 0.06
CA THR A 255 6.36 -31.03 -0.36
C THR A 255 6.83 -31.92 0.80
N GLY A 256 6.57 -31.53 2.06
CA GLY A 256 7.12 -32.18 3.25
C GLY A 256 8.62 -31.96 3.43
N ARG A 257 9.23 -31.04 2.66
CA ARG A 257 10.68 -30.76 2.69
C ARG A 257 10.95 -29.27 2.59
N PRO A 258 12.04 -28.76 3.19
CA PRO A 258 12.46 -27.37 2.98
C PRO A 258 12.77 -27.10 1.49
N PRO A 259 12.68 -25.84 1.04
CA PRO A 259 13.04 -25.48 -0.32
C PRO A 259 14.54 -25.74 -0.58
N GLU A 260 14.87 -26.26 -1.76
CA GLU A 260 16.27 -26.45 -2.19
C GLU A 260 16.98 -25.09 -2.35
N ASN A 261 16.27 -24.10 -2.89
CA ASN A 261 16.72 -22.72 -2.96
C ASN A 261 16.06 -21.92 -1.85
N LEU A 262 16.84 -21.44 -0.89
CA LEU A 262 16.35 -20.67 0.24
C LEU A 262 15.95 -19.22 -0.13
N ILE A 263 16.28 -18.77 -1.34
CA ILE A 263 15.87 -17.44 -1.84
C ILE A 263 14.83 -17.63 -2.94
N ASP A 264 13.63 -17.07 -2.75
CA ASP A 264 12.61 -17.04 -3.80
C ASP A 264 13.11 -16.22 -4.98
N ALA A 265 13.05 -16.81 -6.19
CA ALA A 265 13.45 -16.14 -7.42
C ALA A 265 12.60 -14.88 -7.72
N ASN A 266 11.37 -14.83 -7.20
CA ASN A 266 10.46 -13.70 -7.40
C ASN A 266 10.84 -12.45 -6.60
N ILE A 267 11.66 -12.60 -5.54
CA ILE A 267 12.10 -11.50 -4.67
C ILE A 267 13.44 -10.90 -5.14
N ARG A 268 13.96 -11.36 -6.28
CA ARG A 268 15.20 -10.80 -6.82
C ARG A 268 15.00 -9.36 -7.27
N SER A 269 15.76 -8.46 -6.65
CA SER A 269 15.79 -7.04 -7.03
C SER A 269 16.13 -6.88 -8.52
N ASP A 270 15.36 -6.04 -9.23
CA ASP A 270 15.72 -5.61 -10.58
C ASP A 270 16.92 -4.64 -10.50
N TRP A 271 18.11 -5.21 -10.66
CA TRP A 271 19.37 -4.46 -10.63
C TRP A 271 19.46 -3.36 -11.70
N ASN A 272 18.76 -3.51 -12.82
CA ASN A 272 18.75 -2.50 -13.88
C ASN A 272 17.93 -1.28 -13.45
N LYS A 273 16.77 -1.51 -12.83
CA LYS A 273 15.93 -0.46 -12.26
C LYS A 273 16.66 0.27 -11.13
N LEU A 274 17.33 -0.46 -10.24
CA LEU A 274 18.11 0.08 -9.14
C LEU A 274 19.28 0.94 -9.62
N ARG A 275 20.04 0.48 -10.65
CA ARG A 275 21.10 1.27 -11.28
C ARG A 275 20.60 2.54 -11.93
N ALA A 276 19.45 2.48 -12.63
CA ALA A 276 18.86 3.66 -13.25
C ALA A 276 18.45 4.71 -12.21
N ILE A 277 17.88 4.28 -11.08
CA ILE A 277 17.51 5.17 -9.97
C ILE A 277 18.74 5.79 -9.31
N LEU A 278 19.80 5.01 -9.06
CA LEU A 278 21.04 5.51 -8.42
C LEU A 278 21.86 6.41 -9.34
N ALA A 279 21.73 6.27 -10.67
CA ALA A 279 22.39 7.13 -11.65
C ALA A 279 21.58 8.42 -11.95
N ALA A 280 20.36 8.48 -11.50
CA ALA A 280 19.49 9.63 -11.65
C ALA A 280 19.71 10.66 -10.55
#